data_2055de769c3eec4dc9b67442560bb7cc
#
_entry.id   2055de769c3eec4dc9b67442560bb7cc
#
_cell.length_a   1.000
_cell.length_b   1.000
_cell.length_c   1.000
_cell.angle_alpha   90.00
_cell.angle_beta   90.00
_cell.angle_gamma   90.00
#
_symmetry.space_group_name_H-M   'P 1'
#
loop_
_entity.id
_entity.type
_entity.pdbx_description
1 polymer ?
#
loop_
_entity_poly.entity_id
_entity_poly.type
_entity_poly.pdbx_seq_one_letter_code
_entity_poly.pdbx_strand_id
1 'polypeptide(L)'
;AKKMKMNRKLYYILHSGKNSKLRYYITSYLWISMPHCLLSWFRKTIISKAQHGNDWDEITKRVEYYNKLHRSEIDLPAFQQKAIKLSEQKKTGQSVYYLDAFRYAKSFPLHRKWWLQPGDVTWIPDIPAIVKSRPIKGNNANSVLLKLDRVRHFLFVNDRLKFTEKADKVVFRGLIGQFDSNTLKQNRYSFVKKFFGNPRFNIGVIDKGFNEWSTEKMTIREHLSYKFIMALEGNDVASNLKWIMSSNSIAVMPHPTYETWFMEGTLIPDYHYIEVKADYSDLEAKIDYYINHPDEAQSIINHAHEYVDRFRNPQRECIISMLVLDKYFRTTQ
;
A
#
# COMPACT_ATOMS: atom_id res chain seq x y z
N ALA A 1 5.96 31.44 31.71
CA ALA A 1 5.16 31.40 30.46
C ALA A 1 4.37 30.09 30.40
N LYS A 2 3.01 30.11 30.54
CA LYS A 2 2.15 28.95 30.36
C LYS A 2 2.28 28.47 28.90
N LYS A 3 2.98 27.35 28.67
CA LYS A 3 2.90 26.65 27.38
C LYS A 3 1.45 26.28 27.15
N MET A 4 0.77 26.97 26.24
CA MET A 4 -0.58 26.65 25.79
C MET A 4 -0.52 25.21 25.24
N LYS A 5 -1.14 24.24 25.93
CA LYS A 5 -1.22 22.85 25.46
C LYS A 5 -2.06 22.88 24.18
N MET A 6 -1.42 22.72 23.04
CA MET A 6 -2.09 22.60 21.76
C MET A 6 -3.10 21.45 21.81
N ASN A 7 -4.32 21.67 21.32
CA ASN A 7 -5.36 20.64 21.25
C ASN A 7 -4.79 19.43 20.46
N ARG A 8 -4.96 18.24 21.01
CA ARG A 8 -4.43 16.99 20.42
C ARG A 8 -4.86 16.79 18.97
N LYS A 9 -6.11 17.12 18.65
CA LYS A 9 -6.64 17.03 17.28
C LYS A 9 -5.89 17.98 16.33
N LEU A 10 -5.63 19.21 16.75
CA LEU A 10 -4.87 20.19 15.96
C LEU A 10 -3.41 19.73 15.80
N TYR A 11 -2.79 19.25 16.89
CA TYR A 11 -1.44 18.67 16.84
C TYR A 11 -1.35 17.56 15.81
N TYR A 12 -2.31 16.60 15.81
CA TYR A 12 -2.32 15.51 14.85
C TYR A 12 -2.48 15.99 13.40
N ILE A 13 -3.34 16.97 13.15
CA ILE A 13 -3.53 17.53 11.80
C ILE A 13 -2.22 18.13 11.26
N LEU A 14 -1.50 18.87 12.09
CA LEU A 14 -0.26 19.57 11.70
C LEU A 14 0.96 18.62 11.61
N HIS A 15 1.01 17.56 12.44
CA HIS A 15 2.21 16.73 12.62
C HIS A 15 1.99 15.25 12.28
N SER A 16 0.90 14.88 11.58
CA SER A 16 0.57 13.47 11.28
C SER A 16 1.67 12.72 10.54
N GLY A 17 2.52 13.43 9.79
CA GLY A 17 3.54 12.84 8.92
C GLY A 17 3.00 12.25 7.62
N LYS A 18 1.70 12.40 7.35
CA LYS A 18 1.04 11.89 6.15
C LYS A 18 1.29 12.76 4.91
N ASN A 19 1.16 12.17 3.74
CA ASN A 19 1.21 12.91 2.48
C ASN A 19 0.15 14.01 2.44
N SER A 20 0.53 15.18 1.89
CA SER A 20 -0.38 16.30 1.70
C SER A 20 -1.45 15.98 0.66
N LYS A 21 -2.70 15.87 1.09
CA LYS A 21 -3.84 15.67 0.19
C LYS A 21 -4.02 16.85 -0.78
N LEU A 22 -3.83 18.07 -0.31
CA LEU A 22 -3.95 19.26 -1.15
C LEU A 22 -2.95 19.22 -2.32
N ARG A 23 -1.67 19.00 -2.02
CA ARG A 23 -0.62 18.84 -3.05
C ARG A 23 -0.95 17.70 -4.01
N TYR A 24 -1.42 16.58 -3.48
CA TYR A 24 -1.82 15.43 -4.29
C TYR A 24 -2.92 15.79 -5.30
N TYR A 25 -4.01 16.44 -4.86
CA TYR A 25 -5.11 16.80 -5.74
C TYR A 25 -4.70 17.84 -6.78
N ILE A 26 -3.98 18.89 -6.38
CA ILE A 26 -3.49 19.93 -7.32
C ILE A 26 -2.64 19.28 -8.41
N THR A 27 -1.63 18.50 -8.04
CA THR A 27 -0.72 17.87 -9.01
C THR A 27 -1.43 16.83 -9.89
N SER A 28 -2.42 16.12 -9.36
CA SER A 28 -3.19 15.14 -10.12
C SER A 28 -4.09 15.80 -11.16
N TYR A 29 -4.80 16.88 -10.79
CA TYR A 29 -5.64 17.62 -11.72
C TYR A 29 -4.82 18.34 -12.79
N LEU A 30 -3.69 18.96 -12.44
CA LEU A 30 -2.77 19.55 -13.41
C LEU A 30 -2.29 18.53 -14.44
N TRP A 31 -1.93 17.34 -13.98
CA TRP A 31 -1.49 16.27 -14.89
C TRP A 31 -2.61 15.81 -15.84
N ILE A 32 -3.81 15.59 -15.31
CA ILE A 32 -4.95 15.15 -16.12
C ILE A 32 -5.42 16.27 -17.07
N SER A 33 -5.20 17.54 -16.75
CA SER A 33 -5.54 18.66 -17.63
C SER A 33 -4.62 18.80 -18.84
N MET A 34 -3.43 18.16 -18.82
CA MET A 34 -2.53 18.24 -19.98
C MET A 34 -3.16 17.67 -21.24
N PRO A 35 -2.87 18.24 -22.43
CA PRO A 35 -3.34 17.72 -23.71
C PRO A 35 -2.92 16.27 -23.94
N HIS A 36 -3.82 15.49 -24.51
CA HIS A 36 -3.57 14.06 -24.80
C HIS A 36 -2.32 13.84 -25.67
N CYS A 37 -2.11 14.69 -26.69
CA CYS A 37 -0.95 14.60 -27.58
C CYS A 37 0.38 14.69 -26.82
N LEU A 38 0.50 15.61 -25.85
CA LEU A 38 1.68 15.76 -25.01
C LEU A 38 1.90 14.53 -24.11
N LEU A 39 0.84 14.02 -23.49
CA LEU A 39 0.93 12.82 -22.67
C LEU A 39 1.30 11.57 -23.48
N SER A 40 0.76 11.45 -24.70
CA SER A 40 1.08 10.35 -25.62
C SER A 40 2.52 10.41 -26.08
N TRP A 41 3.01 11.60 -26.46
CA TRP A 41 4.41 11.83 -26.81
C TRP A 41 5.33 11.51 -25.63
N PHE A 42 5.04 12.04 -24.45
CA PHE A 42 5.77 11.78 -23.21
C PHE A 42 5.88 10.28 -22.94
N ARG A 43 4.75 9.53 -22.98
CA ARG A 43 4.75 8.07 -22.77
C ARG A 43 5.69 7.36 -23.75
N LYS A 44 5.58 7.64 -25.05
CA LYS A 44 6.42 7.02 -26.06
C LYS A 44 7.90 7.30 -25.83
N THR A 45 8.24 8.55 -25.53
CA THR A 45 9.62 8.99 -25.31
C THR A 45 10.25 8.34 -24.08
N ILE A 46 9.54 8.31 -22.94
CA ILE A 46 10.13 7.74 -21.72
C ILE A 46 10.25 6.23 -21.79
N ILE A 47 9.31 5.53 -22.44
CA ILE A 47 9.39 4.07 -22.63
C ILE A 47 10.55 3.74 -23.57
N SER A 48 10.65 4.41 -24.71
CA SER A 48 11.78 4.20 -25.65
C SER A 48 13.14 4.43 -24.99
N LYS A 49 13.26 5.49 -24.18
CA LYS A 49 14.49 5.74 -23.43
C LYS A 49 14.77 4.65 -22.38
N ALA A 50 13.75 4.15 -21.71
CA ALA A 50 13.91 3.13 -20.66
C ALA A 50 14.36 1.77 -21.25
N GLN A 51 13.95 1.43 -22.47
CA GLN A 51 14.35 0.18 -23.14
C GLN A 51 15.87 0.03 -23.32
N HIS A 52 16.60 1.14 -23.32
CA HIS A 52 18.07 1.16 -23.42
C HIS A 52 18.76 1.40 -22.05
N GLY A 53 17.99 1.41 -20.95
CA GLY A 53 18.49 1.63 -19.60
C GLY A 53 18.91 0.32 -18.92
N ASN A 54 19.83 0.42 -17.96
CA ASN A 54 20.36 -0.73 -17.22
C ASN A 54 19.34 -1.41 -16.31
N ASP A 55 18.22 -0.75 -15.99
CA ASP A 55 17.16 -1.26 -15.13
C ASP A 55 15.96 -1.85 -15.91
N TRP A 56 16.10 -2.05 -17.23
CA TRP A 56 15.02 -2.56 -18.08
C TRP A 56 14.53 -3.95 -17.66
N ASP A 57 15.44 -4.83 -17.24
CA ASP A 57 15.10 -6.18 -16.79
C ASP A 57 14.26 -6.14 -15.49
N GLU A 58 14.60 -5.26 -14.55
CA GLU A 58 13.79 -5.07 -13.33
C GLU A 58 12.43 -4.47 -13.66
N ILE A 59 12.38 -3.51 -14.58
CA ILE A 59 11.12 -2.90 -15.05
C ILE A 59 10.22 -3.98 -15.66
N THR A 60 10.73 -4.80 -16.56
CA THR A 60 9.94 -5.84 -17.25
C THR A 60 9.47 -6.93 -16.30
N LYS A 61 10.32 -7.38 -15.37
CA LYS A 61 9.93 -8.34 -14.32
C LYS A 61 8.78 -7.81 -13.48
N ARG A 62 8.82 -6.54 -13.10
CA ARG A 62 7.72 -5.91 -12.35
C ARG A 62 6.44 -5.77 -13.18
N VAL A 63 6.54 -5.46 -14.47
CA VAL A 63 5.37 -5.41 -15.36
C VAL A 63 4.68 -6.77 -15.45
N GLU A 64 5.45 -7.84 -15.62
CA GLU A 64 4.92 -9.22 -15.65
C GLU A 64 4.27 -9.61 -14.32
N TYR A 65 4.84 -9.19 -13.21
CA TYR A 65 4.28 -9.44 -11.89
C TYR A 65 2.92 -8.75 -11.71
N TYR A 66 2.80 -7.47 -12.10
CA TYR A 66 1.55 -6.69 -11.94
C TYR A 66 0.47 -7.09 -12.94
N ASN A 67 0.87 -7.44 -14.14
CA ASN A 67 -0.04 -7.82 -15.22
C ASN A 67 0.31 -9.21 -15.75
N LYS A 68 -0.40 -10.21 -15.23
CA LYS A 68 -0.25 -11.64 -15.56
C LYS A 68 -1.15 -12.08 -16.72
N LEU A 69 -1.78 -11.15 -17.42
CA LEU A 69 -2.71 -11.48 -18.50
C LEU A 69 -2.02 -12.16 -19.68
N HIS A 70 -2.65 -13.22 -20.15
CA HIS A 70 -2.37 -13.88 -21.43
C HIS A 70 -3.61 -13.86 -22.29
N ARG A 71 -3.48 -13.45 -23.56
CA ARG A 71 -4.63 -13.26 -24.46
C ARG A 71 -5.48 -14.51 -24.63
N SER A 72 -4.86 -15.68 -24.64
CA SER A 72 -5.52 -16.99 -24.77
C SER A 72 -6.43 -17.35 -23.58
N GLU A 73 -6.24 -16.69 -22.44
CA GLU A 73 -6.98 -16.97 -21.20
C GLU A 73 -8.10 -15.97 -20.93
N ILE A 74 -8.28 -14.96 -21.80
CA ILE A 74 -9.26 -13.90 -21.61
C ILE A 74 -10.55 -14.24 -22.34
N ASP A 75 -11.67 -14.18 -21.64
CA ASP A 75 -13.00 -14.11 -22.24
C ASP A 75 -13.21 -12.71 -22.86
N LEU A 76 -12.76 -12.58 -24.13
CA LEU A 76 -12.85 -11.31 -24.85
C LEU A 76 -14.30 -10.83 -25.05
N PRO A 77 -15.29 -11.68 -25.40
CA PRO A 77 -16.70 -11.29 -25.46
C PRO A 77 -17.20 -10.70 -24.15
N ALA A 78 -16.98 -11.36 -23.01
CA ALA A 78 -17.39 -10.87 -21.71
C ALA A 78 -16.67 -9.55 -21.34
N PHE A 79 -15.36 -9.45 -21.64
CA PHE A 79 -14.61 -8.22 -21.45
C PHE A 79 -15.20 -7.07 -22.28
N GLN A 80 -15.45 -7.28 -23.58
CA GLN A 80 -15.97 -6.23 -24.48
C GLN A 80 -17.36 -5.73 -24.07
N GLN A 81 -18.16 -6.58 -23.42
CA GLN A 81 -19.50 -6.23 -22.93
C GLN A 81 -19.42 -5.32 -21.69
N LYS A 82 -18.50 -5.59 -20.75
CA LYS A 82 -18.39 -4.87 -19.47
C LYS A 82 -17.43 -3.66 -19.54
N ALA A 83 -16.37 -3.75 -20.34
CA ALA A 83 -15.35 -2.72 -20.42
C ALA A 83 -15.84 -1.46 -21.13
N ILE A 84 -15.49 -0.30 -20.62
CA ILE A 84 -15.85 1.01 -21.17
C ILE A 84 -14.64 1.68 -21.81
N LYS A 85 -14.87 2.60 -22.74
CA LYS A 85 -13.79 3.39 -23.34
C LYS A 85 -13.17 4.33 -22.31
N LEU A 86 -11.88 4.64 -22.48
CA LEU A 86 -11.21 5.65 -21.65
C LEU A 86 -11.92 7.00 -21.70
N SER A 87 -12.47 7.39 -22.87
CA SER A 87 -13.24 8.62 -23.05
C SER A 87 -14.54 8.66 -22.24
N GLU A 88 -15.07 7.49 -21.88
CA GLU A 88 -16.35 7.33 -21.14
C GLU A 88 -16.14 7.20 -19.63
N GLN A 89 -14.87 7.09 -19.17
CA GLN A 89 -14.56 6.87 -17.78
C GLN A 89 -14.96 8.08 -16.93
N LYS A 90 -15.93 7.87 -16.06
CA LYS A 90 -16.34 8.86 -15.05
C LYS A 90 -15.46 8.76 -13.80
N LYS A 91 -15.46 9.83 -13.00
CA LYS A 91 -14.84 9.82 -11.68
C LYS A 91 -15.48 8.73 -10.82
N THR A 92 -14.65 7.98 -10.10
CA THR A 92 -15.11 7.00 -9.11
C THR A 92 -15.63 7.70 -7.86
N GLY A 93 -16.44 7.03 -7.05
CA GLY A 93 -16.96 7.58 -5.78
C GLY A 93 -15.82 8.09 -4.87
N GLN A 94 -14.71 7.35 -4.78
CA GLN A 94 -13.45 7.84 -4.22
C GLN A 94 -12.54 8.27 -5.37
N SER A 95 -12.42 9.58 -5.59
CA SER A 95 -11.71 10.16 -6.74
C SER A 95 -10.23 9.78 -6.87
N VAL A 96 -9.60 9.32 -5.78
CA VAL A 96 -8.19 8.90 -5.78
C VAL A 96 -7.92 7.75 -6.76
N TYR A 97 -8.84 6.78 -6.86
CA TYR A 97 -8.69 5.65 -7.80
C TYR A 97 -8.71 6.12 -9.26
N TYR A 98 -9.68 6.98 -9.59
CA TYR A 98 -9.75 7.60 -10.91
C TYR A 98 -8.52 8.42 -11.23
N LEU A 99 -8.12 9.33 -10.32
CA LEU A 99 -7.00 10.25 -10.53
C LEU A 99 -5.69 9.51 -10.75
N ASP A 100 -5.43 8.45 -9.95
CA ASP A 100 -4.20 7.69 -10.07
C ASP A 100 -4.18 6.79 -11.31
N ALA A 101 -5.30 6.14 -11.65
CA ALA A 101 -5.40 5.31 -12.85
C ALA A 101 -5.37 6.16 -14.13
N PHE A 102 -6.18 7.21 -14.18
CA PHE A 102 -6.32 8.05 -15.37
C PHE A 102 -5.08 8.92 -15.63
N ARG A 103 -4.27 9.15 -14.61
CA ARG A 103 -2.95 9.77 -14.74
C ARG A 103 -2.10 9.13 -15.84
N TYR A 104 -2.14 7.82 -15.95
CA TYR A 104 -1.39 7.06 -16.93
C TYR A 104 -2.24 6.69 -18.15
N ALA A 105 -3.49 6.28 -17.92
CA ALA A 105 -4.39 5.82 -18.97
C ALA A 105 -4.69 6.90 -20.03
N LYS A 106 -4.77 8.18 -19.63
CA LYS A 106 -5.00 9.28 -20.56
C LYS A 106 -3.91 9.43 -21.65
N SER A 107 -2.73 8.85 -21.47
CA SER A 107 -1.67 8.85 -22.48
C SER A 107 -1.89 7.85 -23.62
N PHE A 108 -2.90 6.99 -23.53
CA PHE A 108 -3.31 6.00 -24.53
C PHE A 108 -4.48 6.50 -25.38
N PRO A 109 -4.69 5.92 -26.59
CA PRO A 109 -5.84 6.28 -27.41
C PRO A 109 -7.16 6.14 -26.63
N LEU A 110 -7.96 7.21 -26.61
CA LEU A 110 -9.14 7.31 -25.75
C LEU A 110 -10.30 6.36 -26.13
N HIS A 111 -10.25 5.74 -27.32
CA HIS A 111 -11.20 4.69 -27.73
C HIS A 111 -10.89 3.32 -27.13
N ARG A 112 -9.69 3.11 -26.54
CA ARG A 112 -9.33 1.86 -25.88
C ARG A 112 -10.27 1.59 -24.72
N LYS A 113 -10.66 0.33 -24.55
CA LYS A 113 -11.55 -0.11 -23.48
C LYS A 113 -10.77 -0.63 -22.29
N TRP A 114 -11.30 -0.43 -21.10
CA TRP A 114 -10.75 -0.95 -19.86
C TRP A 114 -11.84 -1.17 -18.83
N TRP A 115 -11.49 -1.89 -17.77
CA TRP A 115 -12.34 -2.02 -16.59
C TRP A 115 -11.55 -1.56 -15.36
N LEU A 116 -11.93 -0.42 -14.79
CA LEU A 116 -11.35 0.09 -13.54
C LEU A 116 -12.27 -0.34 -12.38
N GLN A 117 -11.75 -1.21 -11.49
CA GLN A 117 -12.43 -1.63 -10.27
C GLN A 117 -11.87 -0.83 -9.08
N PRO A 118 -12.57 0.21 -8.61
CA PRO A 118 -12.11 1.02 -7.48
C PRO A 118 -12.33 0.30 -6.15
N GLY A 119 -11.61 0.75 -5.11
CA GLY A 119 -11.76 0.27 -3.74
C GLY A 119 -10.73 -0.77 -3.32
N ASP A 120 -10.97 -1.34 -2.15
CA ASP A 120 -10.16 -2.40 -1.56
C ASP A 120 -10.68 -3.73 -2.12
N VAL A 121 -10.05 -4.21 -3.21
CA VAL A 121 -10.48 -5.43 -3.92
C VAL A 121 -9.86 -6.64 -3.24
N THR A 122 -10.72 -7.51 -2.71
CA THR A 122 -10.36 -8.74 -1.98
C THR A 122 -10.82 -10.02 -2.67
N TRP A 123 -11.30 -9.89 -3.89
CA TRP A 123 -11.75 -10.98 -4.77
C TRP A 123 -11.05 -10.90 -6.12
N ILE A 124 -11.16 -11.95 -6.91
CA ILE A 124 -10.63 -11.98 -8.28
C ILE A 124 -11.79 -11.63 -9.22
N PRO A 125 -11.68 -10.56 -10.02
CA PRO A 125 -12.69 -10.20 -11.02
C PRO A 125 -12.87 -11.28 -12.11
N ASP A 126 -14.07 -11.43 -12.64
CA ASP A 126 -14.38 -12.38 -13.72
C ASP A 126 -13.69 -12.01 -15.04
N ILE A 127 -13.44 -10.70 -15.24
CA ILE A 127 -12.78 -10.16 -16.44
C ILE A 127 -11.55 -9.34 -16.02
N PRO A 128 -10.59 -9.13 -16.93
CA PRO A 128 -9.43 -8.27 -16.67
C PRO A 128 -9.81 -6.89 -16.14
N ALA A 129 -9.40 -6.60 -14.91
CA ALA A 129 -9.69 -5.34 -14.23
C ALA A 129 -8.42 -4.67 -13.71
N ILE A 130 -8.37 -3.35 -13.79
CA ILE A 130 -7.35 -2.55 -13.11
C ILE A 130 -7.78 -2.39 -11.65
N VAL A 131 -6.96 -2.85 -10.73
CA VAL A 131 -7.25 -2.89 -9.28
C VAL A 131 -6.11 -2.28 -8.46
N LYS A 132 -6.43 -1.84 -7.23
CA LYS A 132 -5.43 -1.43 -6.24
C LYS A 132 -4.78 -2.63 -5.55
N SER A 133 -5.59 -3.62 -5.22
CA SER A 133 -5.22 -4.80 -4.44
C SER A 133 -5.84 -6.06 -5.03
N ARG A 134 -5.22 -7.21 -4.72
CA ARG A 134 -5.71 -8.53 -5.10
C ARG A 134 -5.34 -9.59 -4.06
N PRO A 135 -6.07 -10.71 -3.98
CA PRO A 135 -5.61 -11.89 -3.24
C PRO A 135 -4.27 -12.39 -3.77
N ILE A 136 -3.38 -12.80 -2.87
CA ILE A 136 -2.09 -13.43 -3.25
C ILE A 136 -2.33 -14.84 -3.77
N LYS A 137 -3.25 -15.57 -3.13
CA LYS A 137 -3.61 -16.95 -3.51
C LYS A 137 -4.60 -17.00 -4.67
N GLY A 138 -4.56 -18.09 -5.42
CA GLY A 138 -5.46 -18.36 -6.55
C GLY A 138 -4.95 -17.82 -7.89
N ASN A 139 -5.72 -18.06 -8.96
CA ASN A 139 -5.42 -17.50 -10.28
C ASN A 139 -5.89 -16.04 -10.33
N ASN A 140 -5.00 -15.13 -9.95
CA ASN A 140 -5.27 -13.70 -9.85
C ASN A 140 -4.92 -12.91 -11.12
N ALA A 141 -4.83 -13.57 -12.29
CA ALA A 141 -4.42 -12.94 -13.55
C ALA A 141 -5.35 -11.79 -13.97
N ASN A 142 -6.66 -11.93 -13.76
CA ASN A 142 -7.65 -10.88 -14.06
C ASN A 142 -7.51 -9.63 -13.17
N SER A 143 -6.76 -9.70 -12.07
CA SER A 143 -6.51 -8.58 -11.17
C SER A 143 -5.21 -7.88 -11.54
N VAL A 144 -5.25 -6.95 -12.48
CA VAL A 144 -4.06 -6.19 -12.92
C VAL A 144 -3.81 -5.05 -11.94
N LEU A 145 -2.70 -5.13 -11.22
CA LEU A 145 -2.32 -4.13 -10.24
C LEU A 145 -1.86 -2.83 -10.90
N LEU A 146 -2.35 -1.71 -10.38
CA LEU A 146 -1.84 -0.39 -10.68
C LEU A 146 -1.62 0.39 -9.36
N LYS A 147 -0.70 1.36 -9.39
CA LYS A 147 -0.34 2.18 -8.21
C LYS A 147 -1.48 3.15 -7.86
N LEU A 148 -2.55 2.63 -7.27
CA LEU A 148 -3.75 3.37 -6.90
C LEU A 148 -3.76 3.78 -5.42
N ASP A 149 -4.51 4.84 -5.09
CA ASP A 149 -4.59 5.43 -3.75
C ASP A 149 -3.19 5.72 -3.16
N ARG A 150 -2.32 6.23 -4.02
CA ARG A 150 -0.89 6.49 -3.69
C ARG A 150 -0.72 7.48 -2.55
N VAL A 151 -1.66 8.42 -2.37
CA VAL A 151 -1.58 9.42 -1.30
C VAL A 151 -1.66 8.80 0.08
N ARG A 152 -2.39 7.68 0.22
CA ARG A 152 -2.56 6.95 1.48
C ARG A 152 -1.51 5.84 1.64
N HIS A 153 -1.19 5.12 0.56
CA HIS A 153 -0.40 3.89 0.63
C HIS A 153 1.10 4.08 0.38
N PHE A 154 1.50 5.08 -0.42
CA PHE A 154 2.92 5.25 -0.77
C PHE A 154 3.52 6.45 -0.04
N LEU A 155 3.74 6.23 1.22
CA LEU A 155 4.42 7.12 2.14
C LEU A 155 5.68 6.43 2.64
N PHE A 156 6.82 7.10 2.51
CA PHE A 156 8.09 6.66 3.03
C PHE A 156 8.63 7.72 3.99
N VAL A 157 9.25 7.28 5.07
CA VAL A 157 9.75 8.17 6.12
C VAL A 157 11.28 8.19 6.14
N ASN A 158 11.83 9.26 6.70
CA ASN A 158 13.24 9.34 7.08
C ASN A 158 13.29 9.31 8.61
N ASP A 159 13.59 8.14 9.16
CA ASP A 159 13.68 7.91 10.59
C ASP A 159 15.13 8.10 11.07
N ARG A 160 15.30 9.02 12.02
CA ARG A 160 16.63 9.35 12.57
C ARG A 160 16.98 8.58 13.84
N LEU A 161 15.97 7.95 14.48
CA LEU A 161 16.20 7.15 15.69
C LEU A 161 16.75 5.78 15.28
N LYS A 162 17.85 5.34 15.90
CA LYS A 162 18.34 3.97 15.73
C LYS A 162 17.40 2.98 16.41
N PHE A 163 17.36 1.75 15.95
CA PHE A 163 16.55 0.70 16.55
C PHE A 163 16.81 0.56 18.07
N THR A 164 18.07 0.60 18.49
CA THR A 164 18.47 0.48 19.89
C THR A 164 18.04 1.65 20.78
N GLU A 165 17.71 2.81 20.19
CA GLU A 165 17.25 4.00 20.92
C GLU A 165 15.73 4.02 21.15
N LYS A 166 15.02 3.08 20.51
CA LYS A 166 13.56 2.99 20.59
C LYS A 166 13.11 2.14 21.78
N ALA A 167 11.86 2.36 22.24
CA ALA A 167 11.27 1.58 23.31
C ALA A 167 11.12 0.11 22.94
N ASP A 168 11.44 -0.81 23.86
CA ASP A 168 11.30 -2.27 23.75
C ASP A 168 9.80 -2.69 23.85
N LYS A 169 8.97 -2.10 23.01
CA LYS A 169 7.52 -2.30 23.01
C LYS A 169 6.98 -2.46 21.59
N VAL A 170 5.83 -3.08 21.54
CA VAL A 170 4.99 -3.17 20.35
C VAL A 170 3.95 -2.05 20.38
N VAL A 171 3.72 -1.37 19.26
CA VAL A 171 2.67 -0.36 19.14
C VAL A 171 1.64 -0.75 18.07
N PHE A 172 0.37 -0.48 18.38
CA PHE A 172 -0.75 -0.58 17.44
C PHE A 172 -1.73 0.58 17.61
N ARG A 173 -2.10 1.21 16.50
CA ARG A 173 -3.21 2.16 16.40
C ARG A 173 -3.96 1.91 15.11
N GLY A 174 -5.21 1.50 15.21
CA GLY A 174 -6.01 1.18 14.03
C GLY A 174 -7.51 1.17 14.30
N LEU A 175 -8.26 1.13 13.19
CA LEU A 175 -9.70 0.84 13.23
C LEU A 175 -9.88 -0.67 13.30
N ILE A 176 -10.81 -1.15 14.13
CA ILE A 176 -11.21 -2.55 14.18
C ILE A 176 -12.62 -2.80 13.65
N GLY A 177 -13.35 -1.73 13.31
CA GLY A 177 -14.73 -1.80 12.83
C GLY A 177 -15.74 -1.91 13.96
N GLN A 178 -16.96 -2.33 13.67
CA GLN A 178 -18.05 -2.44 14.63
C GLN A 178 -18.42 -3.90 14.90
N PHE A 179 -18.78 -4.22 16.14
CA PHE A 179 -19.32 -5.53 16.47
C PHE A 179 -20.61 -5.79 15.68
N ASP A 180 -20.85 -7.06 15.40
CA ASP A 180 -22.04 -7.55 14.69
C ASP A 180 -22.26 -6.92 13.31
N SER A 181 -21.18 -6.44 12.67
CA SER A 181 -21.22 -5.89 11.33
C SER A 181 -20.13 -6.49 10.44
N ASN A 182 -20.37 -6.44 9.13
CA ASN A 182 -19.37 -6.83 8.11
C ASN A 182 -18.14 -5.90 8.08
N THR A 183 -18.12 -4.86 8.91
CA THR A 183 -16.98 -3.94 9.03
C THR A 183 -15.95 -4.40 10.04
N LEU A 184 -16.26 -5.40 10.88
CA LEU A 184 -15.34 -5.92 11.89
C LEU A 184 -14.13 -6.58 11.24
N LYS A 185 -12.95 -6.13 11.64
CA LYS A 185 -11.65 -6.67 11.21
C LYS A 185 -11.19 -7.68 12.26
N GLN A 186 -11.57 -8.94 12.03
CA GLN A 186 -11.43 -10.01 13.02
C GLN A 186 -9.97 -10.19 13.49
N ASN A 187 -9.00 -10.10 12.60
CA ASN A 187 -7.59 -10.20 12.95
C ASN A 187 -7.14 -9.10 13.93
N ARG A 188 -7.56 -7.85 13.69
CA ARG A 188 -7.25 -6.72 14.57
C ARG A 188 -7.98 -6.81 15.90
N TYR A 189 -9.25 -7.21 15.88
CA TYR A 189 -10.03 -7.44 17.09
C TYR A 189 -9.39 -8.51 17.97
N SER A 190 -9.03 -9.66 17.40
CA SER A 190 -8.37 -10.75 18.12
C SER A 190 -7.03 -10.31 18.73
N PHE A 191 -6.25 -9.53 18.01
CA PHE A 191 -5.01 -8.96 18.50
C PHE A 191 -5.23 -8.02 19.70
N VAL A 192 -6.15 -7.05 19.56
CA VAL A 192 -6.46 -6.08 20.63
C VAL A 192 -6.99 -6.81 21.87
N LYS A 193 -7.94 -7.73 21.70
CA LYS A 193 -8.52 -8.51 22.79
C LYS A 193 -7.46 -9.29 23.56
N LYS A 194 -6.46 -9.85 22.86
CA LYS A 194 -5.42 -10.69 23.46
C LYS A 194 -4.38 -9.89 24.25
N PHE A 195 -4.00 -8.71 23.77
CA PHE A 195 -2.82 -8.01 24.29
C PHE A 195 -3.11 -6.64 24.92
N PHE A 196 -4.36 -6.16 24.88
CA PHE A 196 -4.71 -4.89 25.53
C PHE A 196 -4.45 -4.99 27.04
N GLY A 197 -3.82 -3.96 27.61
CA GLY A 197 -3.45 -3.93 29.02
C GLY A 197 -2.11 -4.58 29.36
N ASN A 198 -1.50 -5.32 28.44
CA ASN A 198 -0.14 -5.85 28.63
C ASN A 198 0.89 -4.70 28.55
N PRO A 199 1.75 -4.50 29.57
CA PRO A 199 2.68 -3.36 29.64
C PRO A 199 3.73 -3.33 28.53
N ARG A 200 3.96 -4.45 27.83
CA ARG A 200 4.86 -4.55 26.68
C ARG A 200 4.26 -3.99 25.39
N PHE A 201 2.95 -3.72 25.41
CA PHE A 201 2.21 -3.28 24.22
C PHE A 201 1.58 -1.90 24.47
N ASN A 202 1.70 -1.02 23.50
CA ASN A 202 0.97 0.24 23.44
C ASN A 202 -0.13 0.11 22.39
N ILE A 203 -1.28 -0.41 22.81
CA ILE A 203 -2.41 -0.72 21.93
C ILE A 203 -3.51 0.31 22.11
N GLY A 204 -4.14 0.71 21.00
CA GLY A 204 -5.34 1.53 21.04
C GLY A 204 -6.14 1.46 19.74
N VAL A 205 -7.45 1.47 19.91
CA VAL A 205 -8.44 1.49 18.85
C VAL A 205 -8.86 2.93 18.61
N ILE A 206 -8.89 3.35 17.34
CA ILE A 206 -9.29 4.71 16.97
C ILE A 206 -10.77 4.83 16.59
N ASP A 207 -11.51 3.72 16.61
CA ASP A 207 -12.98 3.72 16.58
C ASP A 207 -13.55 4.23 17.92
N LYS A 208 -14.68 4.91 17.85
CA LYS A 208 -15.43 5.27 19.05
C LYS A 208 -16.31 4.10 19.51
N GLY A 209 -16.55 3.98 20.81
CA GLY A 209 -17.48 3.00 21.35
C GLY A 209 -16.86 1.70 21.86
N PHE A 210 -15.51 1.62 21.94
CA PHE A 210 -14.81 0.45 22.48
C PHE A 210 -14.28 0.67 23.91
N ASN A 211 -14.93 1.54 24.69
CA ASN A 211 -14.59 1.82 26.09
C ASN A 211 -13.08 2.06 26.30
N GLU A 212 -12.42 1.25 27.14
CA GLU A 212 -11.00 1.38 27.45
C GLU A 212 -10.05 1.17 26.25
N TRP A 213 -10.50 0.50 25.18
CA TRP A 213 -9.69 0.31 23.98
C TRP A 213 -9.61 1.57 23.11
N SER A 214 -10.62 2.45 23.23
CA SER A 214 -10.70 3.69 22.43
C SER A 214 -9.63 4.69 22.84
N THR A 215 -8.88 5.19 21.87
CA THR A 215 -7.81 6.13 22.13
C THR A 215 -7.62 7.14 21.00
N GLU A 216 -6.83 8.16 21.27
CA GLU A 216 -6.43 9.17 20.31
C GLU A 216 -5.50 8.60 19.23
N LYS A 217 -5.57 9.19 18.03
CA LYS A 217 -4.65 8.88 16.95
C LYS A 217 -3.21 9.25 17.33
N MET A 218 -2.27 8.40 16.94
CA MET A 218 -0.84 8.69 16.99
C MET A 218 -0.33 9.18 15.64
N THR A 219 0.56 10.16 15.66
CA THR A 219 1.34 10.57 14.49
C THR A 219 2.33 9.48 14.10
N ILE A 220 2.81 9.51 12.86
CA ILE A 220 3.86 8.56 12.43
C ILE A 220 5.09 8.71 13.33
N ARG A 221 5.52 9.94 13.63
CA ARG A 221 6.67 10.19 14.50
C ARG A 221 6.52 9.55 15.88
N GLU A 222 5.33 9.56 16.47
CA GLU A 222 5.07 8.90 17.75
C GLU A 222 5.19 7.38 17.66
N HIS A 223 4.75 6.76 16.55
CA HIS A 223 4.98 5.34 16.31
C HIS A 223 6.46 4.99 16.22
N LEU A 224 7.26 5.86 15.59
CA LEU A 224 8.71 5.63 15.40
C LEU A 224 9.51 5.60 16.70
N SER A 225 8.92 5.93 17.85
CA SER A 225 9.54 5.75 19.16
C SER A 225 9.54 4.31 19.67
N TYR A 226 8.90 3.38 18.93
CA TYR A 226 8.77 1.97 19.29
C TYR A 226 9.58 1.10 18.34
N LYS A 227 10.22 0.04 18.87
CA LYS A 227 10.96 -0.94 18.06
C LYS A 227 10.08 -1.69 17.10
N PHE A 228 8.88 -2.09 17.54
CA PHE A 228 7.99 -2.97 16.80
C PHE A 228 6.65 -2.30 16.55
N ILE A 229 6.20 -2.35 15.30
CA ILE A 229 4.93 -1.74 14.89
C ILE A 229 4.07 -2.79 14.19
N MET A 230 2.86 -3.04 14.71
CA MET A 230 1.94 -3.98 14.08
C MET A 230 1.45 -3.46 12.74
N ALA A 231 1.62 -4.27 11.70
CA ALA A 231 1.13 -4.02 10.34
C ALA A 231 -0.01 -5.00 10.01
N LEU A 232 -1.17 -4.80 10.62
CA LEU A 232 -2.31 -5.69 10.48
C LEU A 232 -3.20 -5.30 9.30
N GLU A 233 -3.52 -6.28 8.44
CA GLU A 233 -4.47 -6.10 7.34
C GLU A 233 -5.81 -5.54 7.85
N GLY A 234 -6.41 -4.68 7.04
CA GLY A 234 -7.71 -4.07 7.30
C GLY A 234 -8.79 -4.68 6.43
N ASN A 235 -9.31 -3.90 5.46
CA ASN A 235 -10.17 -4.45 4.42
C ASN A 235 -9.34 -5.30 3.43
N ASP A 236 -8.15 -4.81 3.11
CA ASP A 236 -7.11 -5.49 2.34
C ASP A 236 -5.77 -5.35 3.09
N VAL A 237 -4.73 -4.85 2.46
CA VAL A 237 -3.38 -4.72 3.03
C VAL A 237 -3.30 -3.72 4.20
N ALA A 238 -2.28 -3.87 5.02
CA ALA A 238 -1.90 -2.90 6.04
C ALA A 238 -1.31 -1.64 5.39
N SER A 239 -2.04 -0.52 5.43
CA SER A 239 -1.60 0.74 4.80
C SER A 239 -0.34 1.34 5.42
N ASN A 240 -0.02 0.97 6.67
CA ASN A 240 1.16 1.45 7.41
C ASN A 240 2.45 0.68 7.06
N LEU A 241 2.37 -0.49 6.45
CA LEU A 241 3.53 -1.35 6.18
C LEU A 241 4.67 -0.61 5.45
N LYS A 242 4.34 0.18 4.43
CA LYS A 242 5.33 0.87 3.59
C LYS A 242 6.19 1.86 4.36
N TRP A 243 5.58 2.68 5.21
CA TRP A 243 6.34 3.63 6.02
C TRP A 243 7.07 2.95 7.19
N ILE A 244 6.52 1.85 7.74
CA ILE A 244 7.23 1.07 8.76
C ILE A 244 8.51 0.50 8.16
N MET A 245 8.42 -0.18 7.01
CA MET A 245 9.56 -0.78 6.33
C MET A 245 10.59 0.25 5.83
N SER A 246 10.22 1.53 5.73
CA SER A 246 11.17 2.60 5.40
C SER A 246 11.77 3.28 6.64
N SER A 247 11.40 2.84 7.84
CA SER A 247 11.87 3.34 9.15
C SER A 247 12.89 2.40 9.78
N ASN A 248 13.42 2.81 10.93
CA ASN A 248 14.28 1.97 11.78
C ASN A 248 13.45 1.21 12.84
N SER A 249 12.15 1.05 12.64
CA SER A 249 11.28 0.12 13.38
C SER A 249 10.99 -1.09 12.54
N ILE A 250 10.63 -2.22 13.16
CA ILE A 250 10.33 -3.45 12.41
C ILE A 250 8.82 -3.64 12.32
N ALA A 251 8.34 -3.93 11.12
CA ALA A 251 6.97 -4.37 10.90
C ALA A 251 6.76 -5.77 11.47
N VAL A 252 5.69 -5.95 12.23
CA VAL A 252 5.28 -7.25 12.78
C VAL A 252 3.89 -7.56 12.27
N MET A 253 3.71 -8.69 11.61
CA MET A 253 2.43 -9.07 11.03
C MET A 253 2.35 -10.58 10.76
N PRO A 254 1.15 -11.16 10.70
CA PRO A 254 0.94 -12.46 10.07
C PRO A 254 1.31 -12.44 8.59
N HIS A 255 1.44 -13.63 7.99
CA HIS A 255 1.68 -13.75 6.55
C HIS A 255 0.64 -12.97 5.76
N PRO A 256 1.04 -12.11 4.78
CA PRO A 256 0.09 -11.29 4.03
C PRO A 256 -0.83 -12.15 3.16
N THR A 257 -2.11 -11.76 3.07
CA THR A 257 -3.11 -12.46 2.25
C THR A 257 -3.48 -11.68 1.01
N TYR A 258 -3.26 -10.38 1.02
CA TYR A 258 -3.47 -9.46 -0.10
C TYR A 258 -2.18 -8.73 -0.48
N GLU A 259 -2.13 -8.34 -1.73
CA GLU A 259 -1.02 -7.54 -2.24
C GLU A 259 -1.50 -6.35 -3.07
N THR A 260 -0.65 -5.34 -3.12
CA THR A 260 -0.81 -4.13 -3.91
C THR A 260 0.38 -3.92 -4.84
N TRP A 261 0.51 -2.74 -5.41
CA TRP A 261 1.71 -2.32 -6.13
C TRP A 261 3.02 -2.47 -5.34
N PHE A 262 2.94 -2.62 -4.03
CA PHE A 262 4.10 -2.86 -3.16
C PHE A 262 4.59 -4.32 -3.17
N MET A 263 3.88 -5.22 -3.87
CA MET A 263 4.24 -6.63 -4.04
C MET A 263 4.38 -7.38 -2.70
N GLU A 264 3.42 -7.20 -1.79
CA GLU A 264 3.44 -7.80 -0.46
C GLU A 264 3.62 -9.33 -0.50
N GLY A 265 3.17 -9.98 -1.59
CA GLY A 265 3.34 -11.42 -1.81
C GLY A 265 4.80 -11.87 -2.04
N THR A 266 5.74 -10.94 -2.22
CA THR A 266 7.17 -11.24 -2.38
C THR A 266 7.99 -10.97 -1.12
N LEU A 267 7.35 -10.53 -0.05
CA LEU A 267 8.02 -10.32 1.22
C LEU A 267 8.43 -11.65 1.85
N ILE A 268 9.64 -11.70 2.37
CA ILE A 268 10.22 -12.92 2.98
C ILE A 268 10.13 -12.76 4.50
N PRO A 269 9.46 -13.73 5.19
CA PRO A 269 9.38 -13.77 6.64
C PRO A 269 10.75 -13.75 7.32
N ASP A 270 10.85 -13.03 8.44
CA ASP A 270 12.04 -12.88 9.27
C ASP A 270 13.29 -12.37 8.50
N TYR A 271 13.04 -11.83 7.29
CA TYR A 271 14.04 -11.19 6.43
C TYR A 271 13.64 -9.74 6.10
N HIS A 272 12.37 -9.49 5.74
CA HIS A 272 11.84 -8.15 5.47
C HIS A 272 10.97 -7.61 6.61
N TYR A 273 10.40 -8.47 7.43
CA TYR A 273 9.51 -8.19 8.55
C TYR A 273 9.51 -9.39 9.51
N ILE A 274 9.05 -9.20 10.73
CA ILE A 274 8.85 -10.30 11.67
C ILE A 274 7.48 -10.93 11.39
N GLU A 275 7.48 -12.20 10.95
CA GLU A 275 6.25 -12.96 10.78
C GLU A 275 5.81 -13.55 12.11
N VAL A 276 4.53 -13.43 12.40
CA VAL A 276 3.87 -14.06 13.54
C VAL A 276 2.72 -14.95 13.10
N LYS A 277 2.35 -15.92 13.90
CA LYS A 277 1.17 -16.76 13.66
C LYS A 277 -0.09 -15.93 13.60
N ALA A 278 -1.10 -16.39 12.87
CA ALA A 278 -2.38 -15.70 12.73
C ALA A 278 -3.14 -15.52 14.08
N ASP A 279 -2.88 -16.40 15.06
CA ASP A 279 -3.40 -16.32 16.41
C ASP A 279 -2.49 -15.54 17.38
N TYR A 280 -1.37 -15.01 16.90
CA TYR A 280 -0.37 -14.26 17.66
C TYR A 280 0.24 -15.03 18.84
N SER A 281 0.21 -16.37 18.83
CA SER A 281 0.70 -17.20 19.95
C SER A 281 2.21 -17.12 20.18
N ASP A 282 2.98 -16.76 19.15
CA ASP A 282 4.43 -16.65 19.16
C ASP A 282 4.95 -15.20 19.24
N LEU A 283 4.04 -14.22 19.28
CA LEU A 283 4.41 -12.79 19.18
C LEU A 283 5.38 -12.37 20.29
N GLU A 284 5.09 -12.68 21.55
CA GLU A 284 5.93 -12.26 22.68
C GLU A 284 7.32 -12.90 22.61
N ALA A 285 7.40 -14.18 22.28
CA ALA A 285 8.66 -14.88 22.13
C ALA A 285 9.53 -14.28 21.00
N LYS A 286 8.91 -13.95 19.85
CA LYS A 286 9.61 -13.27 18.73
C LYS A 286 10.11 -11.88 19.12
N ILE A 287 9.30 -11.10 19.84
CA ILE A 287 9.71 -9.78 20.32
C ILE A 287 10.91 -9.88 21.27
N ASP A 288 10.86 -10.83 22.23
CA ASP A 288 11.97 -11.07 23.14
C ASP A 288 13.25 -11.45 22.40
N TYR A 289 13.11 -12.33 21.40
CA TYR A 289 14.24 -12.73 20.59
C TYR A 289 14.94 -11.55 19.94
N TYR A 290 14.21 -10.69 19.21
CA TYR A 290 14.82 -9.56 18.50
C TYR A 290 15.25 -8.39 19.40
N ILE A 291 14.70 -8.27 20.62
CA ILE A 291 15.24 -7.36 21.64
C ILE A 291 16.64 -7.81 22.07
N ASN A 292 16.83 -9.12 22.26
CA ASN A 292 18.09 -9.71 22.69
C ASN A 292 19.09 -9.94 21.53
N HIS A 293 18.65 -9.84 20.27
CA HIS A 293 19.48 -10.01 19.06
C HIS A 293 19.38 -8.77 18.16
N PRO A 294 19.87 -7.60 18.62
CA PRO A 294 19.71 -6.34 17.90
C PRO A 294 20.39 -6.31 16.53
N ASP A 295 21.44 -7.10 16.31
CA ASP A 295 22.12 -7.20 15.02
C ASP A 295 21.24 -7.90 13.98
N GLU A 296 20.51 -8.95 14.37
CA GLU A 296 19.55 -9.62 13.50
C GLU A 296 18.33 -8.71 13.22
N ALA A 297 17.86 -7.99 14.24
CA ALA A 297 16.83 -6.97 14.06
C ALA A 297 17.27 -5.88 13.07
N GLN A 298 18.54 -5.42 13.15
CA GLN A 298 19.09 -4.44 12.21
C GLN A 298 19.19 -5.02 10.78
N SER A 299 19.48 -6.31 10.64
CA SER A 299 19.51 -6.98 9.32
C SER A 299 18.13 -6.97 8.66
N ILE A 300 17.07 -7.24 9.41
CA ILE A 300 15.67 -7.11 8.89
C ILE A 300 15.40 -5.68 8.43
N ILE A 301 15.79 -4.67 9.21
CA ILE A 301 15.62 -3.27 8.85
C ILE A 301 16.36 -2.94 7.55
N ASN A 302 17.58 -3.39 7.39
CA ASN A 302 18.37 -3.14 6.19
C ASN A 302 17.72 -3.76 4.94
N HIS A 303 17.30 -5.02 5.02
CA HIS A 303 16.59 -5.69 3.92
C HIS A 303 15.24 -5.03 3.62
N ALA A 304 14.52 -4.55 4.64
CA ALA A 304 13.29 -3.78 4.45
C ALA A 304 13.55 -2.46 3.70
N HIS A 305 14.65 -1.75 4.01
CA HIS A 305 15.05 -0.54 3.31
C HIS A 305 15.40 -0.83 1.84
N GLU A 306 16.19 -1.86 1.56
CA GLU A 306 16.52 -2.29 0.19
C GLU A 306 15.26 -2.63 -0.61
N TYR A 307 14.30 -3.33 0.02
CA TYR A 307 13.02 -3.63 -0.61
C TYR A 307 12.23 -2.36 -0.95
N VAL A 308 12.15 -1.40 -0.02
CA VAL A 308 11.43 -0.13 -0.21
C VAL A 308 12.07 0.72 -1.30
N ASP A 309 13.39 0.72 -1.44
CA ASP A 309 14.11 1.53 -2.42
C ASP A 309 13.73 1.20 -3.88
N ARG A 310 13.22 -0.01 -4.11
CA ARG A 310 12.66 -0.40 -5.42
C ARG A 310 11.48 0.48 -5.85
N PHE A 311 10.77 1.10 -4.92
CA PHE A 311 9.54 1.89 -5.13
C PHE A 311 9.75 3.40 -5.01
N ARG A 312 10.96 3.87 -4.72
CA ARG A 312 11.25 5.29 -4.47
C ARG A 312 11.46 6.11 -5.74
N ASN A 313 11.92 5.49 -6.84
CA ASN A 313 12.21 6.21 -8.08
C ASN A 313 10.92 6.55 -8.84
N PRO A 314 10.49 7.84 -8.87
CA PRO A 314 9.21 8.23 -9.46
C PRO A 314 9.18 8.06 -10.99
N GLN A 315 10.31 8.16 -11.66
CA GLN A 315 10.40 7.97 -13.11
C GLN A 315 10.21 6.50 -13.47
N ARG A 316 10.91 5.59 -12.76
CA ARG A 316 10.76 4.14 -12.95
C ARG A 316 9.33 3.68 -12.64
N GLU A 317 8.74 4.18 -11.56
CA GLU A 317 7.34 3.88 -11.21
C GLU A 317 6.34 4.35 -12.29
N CYS A 318 6.61 5.50 -12.90
CA CYS A 318 5.81 6.02 -14.01
C CYS A 318 5.92 5.12 -15.25
N ILE A 319 7.13 4.70 -15.62
CA ILE A 319 7.38 3.82 -16.76
C ILE A 319 6.70 2.47 -16.57
N ILE A 320 6.87 1.85 -15.39
CA ILE A 320 6.23 0.56 -15.09
C ILE A 320 4.71 0.68 -15.17
N SER A 321 4.11 1.74 -14.60
CA SER A 321 2.65 1.97 -14.65
C SER A 321 2.14 2.09 -16.09
N MET A 322 2.87 2.78 -16.96
CA MET A 322 2.53 2.90 -18.37
C MET A 322 2.68 1.58 -19.13
N LEU A 323 3.72 0.79 -18.84
CA LEU A 323 3.93 -0.53 -19.45
C LEU A 323 2.90 -1.57 -19.00
N VAL A 324 2.48 -1.53 -17.73
CA VAL A 324 1.38 -2.36 -17.23
C VAL A 324 0.10 -2.10 -18.01
N LEU A 325 -0.24 -0.83 -18.26
CA LEU A 325 -1.40 -0.46 -19.07
C LEU A 325 -1.20 -0.78 -20.54
N ASP A 326 0.00 -0.61 -21.10
CA ASP A 326 0.31 -0.97 -22.47
C ASP A 326 0.08 -2.48 -22.71
N LYS A 327 0.63 -3.33 -21.82
CA LYS A 327 0.37 -4.77 -21.85
C LYS A 327 -1.13 -5.08 -21.71
N TYR A 328 -1.83 -4.41 -20.78
CA TYR A 328 -3.27 -4.58 -20.59
C TYR A 328 -4.04 -4.32 -21.89
N PHE A 329 -3.80 -3.16 -22.53
CA PHE A 329 -4.49 -2.81 -23.77
C PHE A 329 -4.12 -3.72 -24.95
N ARG A 330 -2.86 -4.15 -25.05
CA ARG A 330 -2.48 -5.11 -26.12
C ARG A 330 -3.08 -6.48 -25.94
N THR A 331 -3.31 -6.89 -24.70
CA THR A 331 -3.80 -8.23 -24.39
C THR A 331 -5.32 -8.32 -24.46
N THR A 332 -6.05 -7.25 -24.13
CA THR A 332 -7.52 -7.22 -24.06
C THR A 332 -8.21 -6.72 -25.34
N GLN A 333 -7.47 -6.28 -26.37
CA GLN A 333 -8.03 -5.64 -27.58
C GLN A 333 -7.47 -6.16 -28.89
#